data_596255b9ecefdfb1ca8344942f5104e7
#
_entry.id   596255b9ecefdfb1ca8344942f5104e7
#
_cell.length_a   1.000
_cell.length_b   1.000
_cell.length_c   1.000
_cell.angle_alpha   90.00
_cell.angle_beta   90.00
_cell.angle_gamma   90.00
#
_symmetry.space_group_name_H-M   'P 1'
#
loop_
_entity.id
_entity.type
_entity.pdbx_description
1 polymer ?
#
loop_
_entity_poly.entity_id
_entity_poly.type
_entity_poly.pdbx_seq_one_letter_code
_entity_poly.pdbx_strand_id
1 'polypeptide(L)'
;PWLLSFLDSASIGMSNCRTADGGDRLLSAAATFGAGRRMSAREPAGYGLGRDERINGERAEDVYLRRTGAEAKRFSGEILCLGYPELEAMGKQSPYRGRPGLIGESLRLAGFAAAVVGNSDVAGVQVRPGVLLVMDAKGRVARGAVGAEIVATDPSAPFGISCDVLAMAHATADALSRPNIAAVTVDFGDMNRLGRYLSNLSSEARVEQLGKCYGKLDEILRALFE
;
A
#
# COMPACT_ATOMS: atom_id res chain seq x y z
N PRO A 1 -19.85 -5.77 14.85
CA PRO A 1 -18.58 -5.11 14.57
C PRO A 1 -18.72 -3.61 14.79
N TRP A 2 -17.76 -3.01 15.46
CA TRP A 2 -17.73 -1.59 15.78
C TRP A 2 -17.85 -0.69 14.51
N LEU A 3 -17.26 -1.09 13.39
CA LEU A 3 -17.40 -0.41 12.11
C LEU A 3 -18.84 -0.12 11.69
N LEU A 4 -19.80 -0.96 12.06
CA LEU A 4 -21.21 -0.74 11.74
C LEU A 4 -21.84 0.45 12.48
N SER A 5 -21.28 0.84 13.63
CA SER A 5 -21.73 2.03 14.37
C SER A 5 -21.26 3.35 13.73
N PHE A 6 -20.34 3.28 12.76
CA PHE A 6 -19.77 4.44 12.06
C PHE A 6 -20.31 4.63 10.63
N LEU A 7 -21.34 3.89 10.22
CA LEU A 7 -21.90 3.99 8.87
C LEU A 7 -22.39 5.40 8.50
N ASP A 8 -22.76 6.21 9.49
CA ASP A 8 -23.17 7.59 9.26
C ASP A 8 -21.98 8.52 8.94
N SER A 9 -20.77 8.12 9.28
CA SER A 9 -19.54 8.91 9.12
C SER A 9 -18.53 8.29 8.14
N ALA A 10 -18.77 7.05 7.72
CA ALA A 10 -17.86 6.31 6.84
C ALA A 10 -18.61 5.67 5.68
N SER A 11 -17.98 5.67 4.51
CA SER A 11 -18.46 4.94 3.34
C SER A 11 -17.79 3.57 3.27
N ILE A 12 -18.61 2.50 3.31
CA ILE A 12 -18.14 1.13 3.17
C ILE A 12 -18.52 0.63 1.78
N GLY A 13 -17.56 0.08 1.07
CA GLY A 13 -17.79 -0.46 -0.27
C GLY A 13 -16.86 -1.61 -0.62
N MET A 14 -17.33 -2.44 -1.53
CA MET A 14 -16.50 -3.43 -2.21
C MET A 14 -16.14 -2.89 -3.58
N SER A 15 -14.84 -2.72 -3.86
CA SER A 15 -14.38 -2.35 -5.18
C SER A 15 -14.02 -3.58 -5.98
N ASN A 16 -14.71 -3.80 -7.10
CA ASN A 16 -14.33 -4.82 -8.08
C ASN A 16 -13.59 -4.12 -9.24
N CYS A 17 -12.27 -4.06 -9.13
CA CYS A 17 -11.43 -3.49 -10.17
C CYS A 17 -11.24 -4.50 -11.31
N ARG A 18 -11.79 -4.21 -12.49
CA ARG A 18 -11.36 -4.89 -13.73
C ARG A 18 -9.98 -4.36 -14.12
N THR A 19 -8.96 -5.19 -13.94
CA THR A 19 -7.57 -4.89 -14.32
C THR A 19 -7.33 -5.19 -15.81
N ALA A 20 -6.19 -4.77 -16.33
CA ALA A 20 -5.66 -5.31 -17.56
C ALA A 20 -5.06 -6.70 -17.32
N ASP A 21 -4.97 -7.54 -18.35
CA ASP A 21 -4.51 -8.92 -18.24
C ASP A 21 -3.02 -9.02 -17.88
N GLY A 22 -2.64 -10.12 -17.23
CA GLY A 22 -1.27 -10.57 -17.10
C GLY A 22 -0.46 -9.96 -15.95
N GLY A 23 -1.09 -9.51 -14.85
CA GLY A 23 -0.41 -9.00 -13.66
C GLY A 23 -0.75 -9.76 -12.37
N ASP A 24 -0.10 -9.38 -11.27
CA ASP A 24 -0.55 -9.72 -9.92
C ASP A 24 -1.88 -9.02 -9.64
N ARG A 25 -2.85 -9.76 -9.08
CA ARG A 25 -4.23 -9.24 -8.90
C ARG A 25 -4.29 -8.03 -7.97
N LEU A 26 -3.59 -8.09 -6.84
CA LEU A 26 -3.60 -7.03 -5.83
C LEU A 26 -2.91 -5.77 -6.37
N LEU A 27 -1.70 -5.92 -6.92
CA LEU A 27 -0.94 -4.81 -7.49
C LEU A 27 -1.65 -4.19 -8.69
N SER A 28 -2.26 -5.02 -9.57
CA SER A 28 -3.01 -4.54 -10.73
C SER A 28 -4.28 -3.79 -10.32
N ALA A 29 -4.99 -4.24 -9.28
CA ALA A 29 -6.14 -3.54 -8.74
C ALA A 29 -5.73 -2.17 -8.16
N ALA A 30 -4.68 -2.12 -7.35
CA ALA A 30 -4.17 -0.88 -6.79
C ALA A 30 -3.69 0.11 -7.88
N ALA A 31 -2.94 -0.37 -8.87
CA ALA A 31 -2.51 0.44 -10.00
C ALA A 31 -3.68 0.94 -10.86
N THR A 32 -4.72 0.10 -11.06
CA THR A 32 -5.95 0.48 -11.77
C THR A 32 -6.68 1.60 -11.06
N PHE A 33 -6.80 1.51 -9.73
CA PHE A 33 -7.43 2.54 -8.92
C PHE A 33 -6.63 3.85 -9.01
N GLY A 34 -5.32 3.81 -8.72
CA GLY A 34 -4.43 4.98 -8.72
C GLY A 34 -4.30 5.66 -10.09
N ALA A 35 -4.52 4.91 -11.20
CA ALA A 35 -4.51 5.43 -12.55
C ALA A 35 -5.91 5.85 -13.08
N GLY A 36 -6.99 5.52 -12.38
CA GLY A 36 -8.36 5.73 -12.86
C GLY A 36 -8.70 4.98 -14.17
N ARG A 37 -7.84 4.05 -14.59
CA ARG A 37 -7.98 3.23 -15.81
C ARG A 37 -7.36 1.86 -15.60
N ARG A 38 -7.80 0.87 -16.37
CA ARG A 38 -7.27 -0.49 -16.27
C ARG A 38 -5.76 -0.53 -16.45
N MET A 39 -5.08 -1.07 -15.45
CA MET A 39 -3.65 -1.30 -15.41
C MET A 39 -3.37 -2.77 -15.15
N SER A 40 -2.22 -3.23 -15.59
CA SER A 40 -1.57 -4.44 -15.12
C SER A 40 -0.32 -4.03 -14.33
N ALA A 41 -0.04 -4.72 -13.24
CA ALA A 41 1.16 -4.51 -12.44
C ALA A 41 1.75 -5.84 -12.00
N ARG A 42 3.08 -5.93 -11.94
CA ARG A 42 3.85 -7.10 -11.51
C ARG A 42 4.93 -6.65 -10.55
N GLU A 43 5.59 -7.56 -9.88
CA GLU A 43 6.90 -7.25 -9.33
C GLU A 43 7.81 -6.70 -10.44
N PRO A 44 8.56 -5.64 -10.20
CA PRO A 44 8.80 -4.92 -8.95
C PRO A 44 7.86 -3.71 -8.69
N ALA A 45 6.70 -3.60 -9.35
CA ALA A 45 5.78 -2.48 -9.13
C ALA A 45 5.32 -2.35 -7.66
N GLY A 46 5.28 -3.45 -6.93
CA GLY A 46 4.96 -3.47 -5.50
C GLY A 46 6.08 -2.97 -4.57
N TYR A 47 7.26 -2.63 -5.10
CA TYR A 47 8.40 -2.16 -4.31
C TYR A 47 8.29 -0.66 -3.99
N GLY A 48 7.40 -0.36 -3.07
CA GLY A 48 7.25 0.96 -2.48
C GLY A 48 8.05 1.06 -1.19
N LEU A 49 9.24 1.63 -1.21
CA LEU A 49 10.15 1.64 -0.07
C LEU A 49 10.31 3.05 0.50
N GLY A 50 10.49 3.10 1.83
CA GLY A 50 11.01 4.29 2.47
C GLY A 50 12.37 4.65 1.88
N ARG A 51 12.65 5.93 1.74
CA ARG A 51 13.85 6.47 1.10
C ARG A 51 15.15 5.81 1.60
N ASP A 52 15.27 5.63 2.92
CA ASP A 52 16.44 5.06 3.57
C ASP A 52 16.40 3.53 3.73
N GLU A 53 15.28 2.91 3.38
CA GLU A 53 15.10 1.47 3.40
C GLU A 53 16.02 0.80 2.38
N ARG A 54 16.40 -0.46 2.63
CA ARG A 54 17.34 -1.18 1.77
C ARG A 54 16.65 -2.30 1.02
N ILE A 55 17.02 -2.45 -0.24
CA ILE A 55 16.68 -3.59 -1.09
C ILE A 55 17.97 -4.18 -1.66
N ASN A 56 18.21 -5.47 -1.42
CA ASN A 56 19.44 -6.16 -1.83
C ASN A 56 20.73 -5.44 -1.37
N GLY A 57 20.69 -4.80 -0.17
CA GLY A 57 21.82 -4.08 0.39
C GLY A 57 21.98 -2.62 -0.09
N GLU A 58 21.30 -2.20 -1.15
CA GLU A 58 21.33 -0.83 -1.68
C GLU A 58 20.22 0.02 -1.06
N ARG A 59 20.43 1.33 -0.88
CA ARG A 59 19.38 2.26 -0.42
C ARG A 59 18.33 2.45 -1.51
N ALA A 60 17.08 2.55 -1.11
CA ALA A 60 15.97 2.76 -2.04
C ALA A 60 16.14 4.04 -2.88
N GLU A 61 16.67 5.12 -2.30
CA GLU A 61 16.90 6.37 -3.04
C GLU A 61 17.94 6.20 -4.17
N ASP A 62 19.01 5.42 -3.96
CA ASP A 62 20.04 5.19 -4.96
C ASP A 62 19.49 4.35 -6.13
N VAL A 63 18.68 3.33 -5.79
CA VAL A 63 18.00 2.50 -6.78
C VAL A 63 16.96 3.31 -7.55
N TYR A 64 16.20 4.15 -6.87
CA TYR A 64 15.20 5.03 -7.48
C TYR A 64 15.86 6.02 -8.46
N LEU A 65 16.91 6.72 -8.02
CA LEU A 65 17.69 7.64 -8.89
C LEU A 65 18.20 6.93 -10.14
N ARG A 66 18.79 5.75 -9.96
CA ARG A 66 19.34 4.96 -11.10
C ARG A 66 18.25 4.53 -12.08
N ARG A 67 17.04 4.19 -11.59
CA ARG A 67 15.94 3.71 -12.45
C ARG A 67 15.15 4.82 -13.11
N THR A 68 14.99 5.96 -12.45
CA THR A 68 14.13 7.05 -12.92
C THR A 68 14.88 8.25 -13.45
N GLY A 69 16.17 8.38 -13.13
CA GLY A 69 16.96 9.59 -13.39
C GLY A 69 16.54 10.79 -12.53
N ALA A 70 15.63 10.62 -11.57
CA ALA A 70 15.08 11.67 -10.73
C ALA A 70 15.58 11.55 -9.30
N GLU A 71 16.01 12.66 -8.70
CA GLU A 71 16.37 12.70 -7.28
C GLU A 71 15.12 12.57 -6.40
N ALA A 72 15.24 11.78 -5.33
CA ALA A 72 14.27 11.76 -4.25
C ALA A 72 14.27 13.14 -3.56
N LYS A 73 13.10 13.64 -3.19
CA LYS A 73 13.02 14.85 -2.39
C LYS A 73 13.56 14.57 -0.99
N ARG A 74 14.28 15.52 -0.40
CA ARG A 74 14.87 15.36 0.94
C ARG A 74 13.84 15.56 2.06
N PHE A 75 12.68 14.92 1.97
CA PHE A 75 11.69 14.92 3.02
C PHE A 75 11.76 13.63 3.83
N SER A 76 11.75 13.74 5.14
CA SER A 76 11.62 12.59 6.03
C SER A 76 10.29 11.89 5.77
N GLY A 77 10.32 10.57 5.61
CA GLY A 77 9.12 9.75 5.38
C GLY A 77 8.66 9.65 3.92
N GLU A 78 9.43 10.13 2.93
CA GLU A 78 9.11 9.94 1.50
C GLU A 78 9.19 8.46 1.12
N ILE A 79 8.19 7.99 0.40
CA ILE A 79 8.13 6.62 -0.14
C ILE A 79 8.34 6.65 -1.65
N LEU A 80 9.18 5.74 -2.14
CA LEU A 80 9.62 5.64 -3.52
C LEU A 80 9.14 4.33 -4.15
N CYS A 81 8.38 4.39 -5.23
CA CYS A 81 8.01 3.23 -6.04
C CYS A 81 9.15 2.89 -7.00
N LEU A 82 9.94 1.88 -6.66
CA LEU A 82 11.10 1.50 -7.46
C LEU A 82 10.73 0.85 -8.81
N GLY A 83 9.52 0.30 -8.94
CA GLY A 83 9.00 -0.28 -10.17
C GLY A 83 8.20 0.70 -11.04
N TYR A 84 8.25 2.00 -10.73
CA TYR A 84 7.50 3.01 -11.49
C TYR A 84 7.79 3.02 -13.00
N PRO A 85 9.05 2.94 -13.46
CA PRO A 85 9.35 2.95 -14.91
C PRO A 85 8.72 1.79 -15.67
N GLU A 86 8.73 0.58 -15.10
CA GLU A 86 8.10 -0.59 -15.69
C GLU A 86 6.57 -0.44 -15.73
N LEU A 87 5.99 0.09 -14.65
CA LEU A 87 4.55 0.33 -14.56
C LEU A 87 4.10 1.38 -15.60
N GLU A 88 4.89 2.43 -15.79
CA GLU A 88 4.65 3.46 -16.81
C GLU A 88 4.72 2.86 -18.22
N ALA A 89 5.74 2.03 -18.49
CA ALA A 89 5.88 1.34 -19.77
C ALA A 89 4.70 0.41 -20.05
N MET A 90 4.26 -0.38 -19.06
CA MET A 90 3.08 -1.25 -19.17
C MET A 90 1.81 -0.43 -19.46
N GLY A 91 1.63 0.70 -18.80
CA GLY A 91 0.51 1.59 -19.06
C GLY A 91 0.49 2.16 -20.49
N LYS A 92 1.66 2.57 -20.99
CA LYS A 92 1.82 3.06 -22.38
C LYS A 92 1.54 1.98 -23.44
N GLN A 93 1.92 0.73 -23.17
CA GLN A 93 1.71 -0.41 -24.07
C GLN A 93 0.26 -0.95 -24.02
N SER A 94 -0.43 -0.77 -22.91
CA SER A 94 -1.79 -1.22 -22.72
C SER A 94 -2.78 -0.48 -23.64
N PRO A 95 -3.79 -1.16 -24.21
CA PRO A 95 -4.87 -0.51 -24.98
C PRO A 95 -5.66 0.50 -24.14
N TYR A 96 -5.64 0.33 -22.82
CA TYR A 96 -6.34 1.22 -21.90
C TYR A 96 -5.59 2.53 -21.60
N ARG A 97 -4.30 2.62 -21.97
CA ARG A 97 -3.47 3.83 -21.77
C ARG A 97 -3.54 4.38 -20.35
N GLY A 98 -3.51 3.51 -19.34
CA GLY A 98 -3.50 3.90 -17.92
C GLY A 98 -2.23 4.69 -17.58
N ARG A 99 -2.37 5.75 -16.81
CA ARG A 99 -1.25 6.57 -16.31
C ARG A 99 -1.08 6.31 -14.82
N PRO A 100 -0.02 5.59 -14.40
CA PRO A 100 0.21 5.36 -12.98
C PRO A 100 0.44 6.69 -12.27
N GLY A 101 -0.07 6.78 -11.05
CA GLY A 101 0.13 7.97 -10.22
C GLY A 101 -0.82 9.14 -10.50
N LEU A 102 -1.94 8.93 -11.20
CA LEU A 102 -2.87 10.02 -11.55
C LEU A 102 -3.49 10.68 -10.32
N ILE A 103 -3.89 9.89 -9.30
CA ILE A 103 -4.51 10.44 -8.09
C ILE A 103 -3.50 11.31 -7.32
N GLY A 104 -2.32 10.79 -7.02
CA GLY A 104 -1.31 11.56 -6.29
C GLY A 104 -0.84 12.78 -7.05
N GLU A 105 -0.72 12.70 -8.38
CA GLU A 105 -0.39 13.85 -9.21
C GLU A 105 -1.50 14.92 -9.20
N SER A 106 -2.76 14.51 -9.24
CA SER A 106 -3.91 15.44 -9.15
C SER A 106 -3.91 16.19 -7.81
N LEU A 107 -3.66 15.48 -6.70
CA LEU A 107 -3.52 16.11 -5.38
C LEU A 107 -2.34 17.10 -5.38
N ARG A 108 -1.18 16.69 -5.90
CA ARG A 108 0.01 17.55 -5.98
C ARG A 108 -0.23 18.84 -6.77
N LEU A 109 -0.92 18.73 -7.90
CA LEU A 109 -1.29 19.88 -8.73
C LEU A 109 -2.28 20.83 -8.02
N ALA A 110 -3.13 20.29 -7.16
CA ALA A 110 -4.04 21.06 -6.32
C ALA A 110 -3.36 21.64 -5.05
N GLY A 111 -2.05 21.46 -4.87
CA GLY A 111 -1.31 21.96 -3.70
C GLY A 111 -1.35 21.03 -2.49
N PHE A 112 -1.91 19.83 -2.63
CA PHE A 112 -2.00 18.84 -1.58
C PHE A 112 -0.99 17.70 -1.76
N ALA A 113 -0.90 16.85 -0.77
CA ALA A 113 -0.11 15.63 -0.80
C ALA A 113 -0.92 14.43 -0.30
N ALA A 114 -0.41 13.24 -0.56
CA ALA A 114 -0.93 11.99 -0.01
C ALA A 114 0.10 11.33 0.89
N ALA A 115 -0.40 10.45 1.78
CA ALA A 115 0.43 9.56 2.58
C ALA A 115 -0.03 8.12 2.43
N VAL A 116 0.85 7.17 2.81
CA VAL A 116 0.58 5.74 2.81
C VAL A 116 1.10 5.09 4.09
N VAL A 117 0.29 4.26 4.71
CA VAL A 117 0.66 3.49 5.91
C VAL A 117 0.29 2.03 5.69
N GLY A 118 1.17 1.13 6.06
CA GLY A 118 0.93 -0.29 5.96
C GLY A 118 1.68 -0.99 4.84
N ASN A 119 1.82 -2.29 4.96
CA ASN A 119 2.39 -3.16 3.95
C ASN A 119 1.73 -4.54 3.95
N SER A 120 1.79 -5.18 2.79
CA SER A 120 1.36 -6.57 2.56
C SER A 120 2.55 -7.49 2.29
N ASP A 121 3.73 -7.17 2.83
CA ASP A 121 4.97 -7.93 2.63
C ASP A 121 4.79 -9.40 3.04
N VAL A 122 5.34 -10.33 2.24
CA VAL A 122 5.16 -11.78 2.39
C VAL A 122 6.46 -12.52 2.11
N ALA A 123 6.91 -13.34 3.06
CA ALA A 123 8.05 -14.25 2.87
C ALA A 123 9.31 -13.55 2.27
N GLY A 124 9.63 -12.34 2.74
CA GLY A 124 10.79 -11.58 2.27
C GLY A 124 10.57 -10.81 0.95
N VAL A 125 9.38 -10.90 0.36
CA VAL A 125 9.00 -10.12 -0.83
C VAL A 125 8.22 -8.88 -0.40
N GLN A 126 8.66 -7.70 -0.85
CA GLN A 126 7.93 -6.47 -0.61
C GLN A 126 6.68 -6.41 -1.49
N VAL A 127 5.54 -6.23 -0.84
CA VAL A 127 4.23 -6.08 -1.50
C VAL A 127 3.50 -4.91 -0.85
N ARG A 128 3.50 -3.75 -1.46
CA ARG A 128 3.00 -2.49 -0.89
C ARG A 128 2.02 -1.80 -1.84
N PRO A 129 0.84 -2.39 -2.04
CA PRO A 129 -0.16 -1.91 -3.00
C PRO A 129 -0.67 -0.50 -2.67
N GLY A 130 -0.68 -0.10 -1.40
CA GLY A 130 -1.08 1.24 -0.96
C GLY A 130 -0.31 2.37 -1.65
N VAL A 131 0.96 2.14 -1.98
CA VAL A 131 1.79 3.12 -2.71
C VAL A 131 1.24 3.39 -4.10
N LEU A 132 0.79 2.35 -4.82
CA LEU A 132 0.26 2.46 -6.18
C LEU A 132 -1.06 3.25 -6.25
N LEU A 133 -1.79 3.33 -5.13
CA LEU A 133 -3.05 4.09 -5.03
C LEU A 133 -2.81 5.60 -5.06
N VAL A 134 -1.75 6.09 -4.42
CA VAL A 134 -1.60 7.51 -4.08
C VAL A 134 -0.27 8.14 -4.50
N MET A 135 0.63 7.39 -5.14
CA MET A 135 1.89 7.97 -5.66
C MET A 135 1.63 9.04 -6.72
N ASP A 136 2.57 9.96 -6.89
CA ASP A 136 2.56 10.95 -7.96
C ASP A 136 3.02 10.38 -9.32
N ALA A 137 3.00 11.22 -10.37
CA ALA A 137 3.44 10.86 -11.72
C ALA A 137 4.97 10.64 -11.86
N LYS A 138 5.67 10.56 -10.74
CA LYS A 138 7.09 10.18 -10.65
C LYS A 138 7.29 8.95 -9.76
N GLY A 139 6.19 8.32 -9.30
CA GLY A 139 6.23 7.16 -8.42
C GLY A 139 6.62 7.50 -6.99
N ARG A 140 6.27 8.68 -6.47
CA ARG A 140 6.60 9.10 -5.11
C ARG A 140 5.34 9.34 -4.29
N VAL A 141 5.38 9.01 -3.01
CA VAL A 141 4.39 9.42 -2.03
C VAL A 141 5.09 10.33 -1.02
N ALA A 142 4.48 11.47 -0.71
CA ALA A 142 5.14 12.51 0.08
C ALA A 142 5.51 12.06 1.49
N ARG A 143 4.75 11.12 2.06
CA ARG A 143 4.95 10.63 3.42
C ARG A 143 4.37 9.22 3.58
N GLY A 144 4.97 8.43 4.47
CA GLY A 144 4.42 7.12 4.81
C GLY A 144 5.25 6.34 5.81
N ALA A 145 4.66 5.23 6.23
CA ALA A 145 5.30 4.17 7.01
C ALA A 145 4.91 2.84 6.37
N VAL A 146 5.86 2.19 5.70
CA VAL A 146 5.59 0.99 4.89
C VAL A 146 6.59 -0.14 5.15
N GLY A 147 7.56 0.09 6.01
CA GLY A 147 8.63 -0.86 6.34
C GLY A 147 8.31 -1.75 7.53
N ALA A 148 9.38 -2.18 8.22
CA ALA A 148 9.28 -3.06 9.38
C ALA A 148 8.66 -2.38 10.62
N GLU A 149 8.62 -1.06 10.63
CA GLU A 149 8.12 -0.25 11.75
C GLU A 149 6.61 -0.38 12.01
N ILE A 150 5.86 -0.91 11.04
CA ILE A 150 4.39 -1.05 11.15
C ILE A 150 3.93 -2.51 11.15
N VAL A 151 4.85 -3.45 11.34
CA VAL A 151 4.56 -4.88 11.47
C VAL A 151 5.22 -5.43 12.74
N ALA A 152 4.59 -6.43 13.33
CA ALA A 152 5.10 -7.14 14.50
C ALA A 152 5.37 -8.61 14.17
N THR A 153 6.33 -9.22 14.85
CA THR A 153 6.53 -10.68 14.81
C THR A 153 5.37 -11.34 15.56
N ASP A 154 4.67 -12.24 14.89
CA ASP A 154 3.58 -13.01 15.46
C ASP A 154 3.64 -14.45 14.93
N PRO A 155 4.23 -15.40 15.69
CA PRO A 155 4.35 -16.78 15.26
C PRO A 155 3.01 -17.49 14.98
N SER A 156 1.90 -16.94 15.48
CA SER A 156 0.55 -17.48 15.24
C SER A 156 -0.09 -16.97 13.96
N ALA A 157 0.48 -15.91 13.37
CA ALA A 157 -0.02 -15.31 12.14
C ALA A 157 0.59 -15.97 10.88
N PRO A 158 -0.07 -15.88 9.72
CA PRO A 158 0.50 -16.28 8.44
C PRO A 158 1.87 -15.64 8.20
N PHE A 159 2.86 -16.46 7.83
CA PHE A 159 4.26 -16.04 7.61
C PHE A 159 4.99 -15.49 8.86
N GLY A 160 4.44 -15.67 10.06
CA GLY A 160 5.07 -15.24 11.32
C GLY A 160 5.07 -13.73 11.56
N ILE A 161 4.29 -12.97 10.82
CA ILE A 161 4.19 -11.50 10.94
C ILE A 161 2.73 -11.05 10.86
N SER A 162 2.45 -9.95 11.53
CA SER A 162 1.13 -9.30 11.48
C SER A 162 1.26 -7.77 11.54
N CYS A 163 0.22 -7.07 11.16
CA CYS A 163 0.16 -5.62 11.32
C CYS A 163 0.26 -5.23 12.80
N ASP A 164 1.08 -4.24 13.10
CA ASP A 164 1.12 -3.58 14.41
C ASP A 164 0.04 -2.48 14.43
N VAL A 165 -1.05 -2.75 15.15
CA VAL A 165 -2.23 -1.86 15.23
C VAL A 165 -1.85 -0.47 15.73
N LEU A 166 -1.09 -0.39 16.82
CA LEU A 166 -0.72 0.89 17.44
C LEU A 166 0.24 1.67 16.57
N ALA A 167 1.25 1.01 15.99
CA ALA A 167 2.20 1.66 15.09
C ALA A 167 1.49 2.20 13.84
N MET A 168 0.56 1.44 13.26
CA MET A 168 -0.24 1.89 12.12
C MET A 168 -1.15 3.06 12.46
N ALA A 169 -1.82 3.01 13.62
CA ALA A 169 -2.68 4.10 14.09
C ALA A 169 -1.86 5.39 14.31
N HIS A 170 -0.71 5.30 15.00
CA HIS A 170 0.17 6.45 15.23
C HIS A 170 0.71 7.03 13.92
N ALA A 171 1.18 6.19 12.99
CA ALA A 171 1.68 6.65 11.69
C ALA A 171 0.58 7.34 10.87
N THR A 172 -0.64 6.83 10.93
CA THR A 172 -1.80 7.43 10.25
C THR A 172 -2.18 8.77 10.88
N ALA A 173 -2.23 8.85 12.20
CA ALA A 173 -2.51 10.10 12.92
C ALA A 173 -1.42 11.16 12.66
N ASP A 174 -0.12 10.77 12.68
CA ASP A 174 0.97 11.69 12.29
C ASP A 174 0.79 12.21 10.86
N ALA A 175 0.43 11.35 9.91
CA ALA A 175 0.17 11.77 8.55
C ALA A 175 -1.01 12.77 8.47
N LEU A 176 -2.13 12.46 9.11
CA LEU A 176 -3.33 13.30 9.11
C LEU A 176 -3.13 14.65 9.84
N SER A 177 -2.21 14.73 10.79
CA SER A 177 -1.88 15.97 11.49
C SER A 177 -1.21 17.02 10.59
N ARG A 178 -0.78 16.65 9.39
CA ARG A 178 -0.09 17.55 8.46
C ARG A 178 -1.09 18.31 7.59
N PRO A 179 -1.06 19.65 7.59
CA PRO A 179 -2.11 20.47 6.97
C PRO A 179 -2.21 20.32 5.44
N ASN A 180 -1.18 19.82 4.78
CA ASN A 180 -1.15 19.61 3.33
C ASN A 180 -1.48 18.16 2.91
N ILE A 181 -1.68 17.22 3.84
CA ILE A 181 -2.09 15.85 3.53
C ILE A 181 -3.61 15.82 3.35
N ALA A 182 -4.07 15.57 2.14
CA ALA A 182 -5.50 15.48 1.80
C ALA A 182 -6.01 14.03 1.70
N ALA A 183 -5.12 13.05 1.65
CA ALA A 183 -5.48 11.64 1.57
C ALA A 183 -4.43 10.77 2.26
N VAL A 184 -4.90 9.78 3.02
CA VAL A 184 -4.04 8.73 3.59
C VAL A 184 -4.61 7.38 3.15
N THR A 185 -3.76 6.55 2.57
CA THR A 185 -4.08 5.16 2.28
C THR A 185 -3.54 4.29 3.40
N VAL A 186 -4.40 3.45 3.98
CA VAL A 186 -4.00 2.45 4.98
C VAL A 186 -4.12 1.06 4.35
N ASP A 187 -2.99 0.35 4.23
CA ASP A 187 -2.92 -1.02 3.69
C ASP A 187 -2.88 -2.03 4.84
N PHE A 188 -4.00 -2.70 5.08
CA PHE A 188 -4.09 -3.77 6.05
C PHE A 188 -3.62 -5.10 5.45
N GLY A 189 -2.31 -5.35 5.53
CA GLY A 189 -1.64 -6.47 4.88
C GLY A 189 -2.00 -7.86 5.37
N ASP A 190 -2.55 -8.02 6.58
CA ASP A 190 -2.86 -9.35 7.13
C ASP A 190 -3.87 -10.12 6.28
N MET A 191 -4.82 -9.43 5.65
CA MET A 191 -5.76 -10.07 4.72
C MET A 191 -5.06 -10.64 3.47
N ASN A 192 -4.07 -9.93 2.91
CA ASN A 192 -3.28 -10.44 1.79
C ASN A 192 -2.38 -11.62 2.23
N ARG A 193 -1.73 -11.51 3.38
CA ARG A 193 -0.93 -12.60 3.97
C ARG A 193 -1.77 -13.85 4.18
N LEU A 194 -2.94 -13.70 4.80
CA LEU A 194 -3.87 -14.81 5.00
C LEU A 194 -4.32 -15.40 3.66
N GLY A 195 -4.72 -14.57 2.69
CA GLY A 195 -5.14 -15.02 1.36
C GLY A 195 -4.10 -15.90 0.66
N ARG A 196 -2.81 -15.53 0.77
CA ARG A 196 -1.69 -16.32 0.22
C ARG A 196 -1.38 -17.58 1.03
N TYR A 197 -1.78 -17.64 2.30
CA TYR A 197 -1.51 -18.76 3.21
C TYR A 197 -2.66 -19.76 3.31
N LEU A 198 -3.85 -19.45 2.76
CA LEU A 198 -5.08 -20.24 2.91
C LEU A 198 -4.92 -21.72 2.52
N SER A 199 -4.12 -22.02 1.47
CA SER A 199 -3.88 -23.38 1.04
C SER A 199 -3.15 -24.25 2.07
N ASN A 200 -2.46 -23.64 3.02
CA ASN A 200 -1.69 -24.32 4.07
C ASN A 200 -2.52 -24.56 5.36
N LEU A 201 -3.78 -24.14 5.39
CA LEU A 201 -4.62 -24.22 6.57
C LEU A 201 -5.74 -25.26 6.41
N SER A 202 -6.08 -25.95 7.51
CA SER A 202 -7.32 -26.72 7.61
C SER A 202 -8.54 -25.80 7.54
N SER A 203 -9.73 -26.36 7.34
CA SER A 203 -10.98 -25.60 7.28
C SER A 203 -11.23 -24.82 8.58
N GLU A 204 -10.99 -25.47 9.72
CA GLU A 204 -11.17 -24.87 11.05
C GLU A 204 -10.18 -23.72 11.27
N ALA A 205 -8.89 -23.94 10.96
CA ALA A 205 -7.85 -22.91 11.07
C ALA A 205 -8.12 -21.71 10.16
N ARG A 206 -8.72 -21.91 8.97
CA ARG A 206 -9.12 -20.80 8.08
C ARG A 206 -10.14 -19.89 8.76
N VAL A 207 -11.17 -20.47 9.38
CA VAL A 207 -12.22 -19.70 10.08
C VAL A 207 -11.61 -18.93 11.25
N GLU A 208 -10.74 -19.58 12.04
CA GLU A 208 -10.05 -18.93 13.16
C GLU A 208 -9.18 -17.75 12.70
N GLN A 209 -8.33 -17.96 11.67
CA GLN A 209 -7.45 -16.92 11.15
C GLN A 209 -8.23 -15.76 10.51
N LEU A 210 -9.32 -16.03 9.83
CA LEU A 210 -10.21 -14.98 9.33
C LEU A 210 -10.80 -14.16 10.47
N GLY A 211 -11.26 -14.82 11.54
CA GLY A 211 -11.75 -14.14 12.73
C GLY A 211 -10.71 -13.22 13.37
N LYS A 212 -9.46 -13.69 13.50
CA LYS A 212 -8.33 -12.88 13.99
C LYS A 212 -8.05 -11.68 13.09
N CYS A 213 -8.03 -11.86 11.77
CA CYS A 213 -7.82 -10.76 10.82
C CYS A 213 -8.93 -9.69 10.93
N TYR A 214 -10.19 -10.09 10.97
CA TYR A 214 -11.29 -9.15 11.12
C TYR A 214 -11.26 -8.44 12.47
N GLY A 215 -10.88 -9.14 13.56
CA GLY A 215 -10.68 -8.52 14.87
C GLY A 215 -9.63 -7.43 14.84
N LYS A 216 -8.45 -7.69 14.27
CA LYS A 216 -7.39 -6.69 14.11
C LYS A 216 -7.80 -5.52 13.22
N LEU A 217 -8.53 -5.77 12.14
CA LEU A 217 -9.05 -4.69 11.29
C LEU A 217 -10.00 -3.79 12.08
N ASP A 218 -10.88 -4.36 12.90
CA ASP A 218 -11.80 -3.61 13.76
C ASP A 218 -11.03 -2.78 14.81
N GLU A 219 -9.95 -3.32 15.38
CA GLU A 219 -9.05 -2.61 16.30
C GLU A 219 -8.35 -1.43 15.63
N ILE A 220 -7.79 -1.61 14.40
CA ILE A 220 -7.16 -0.52 13.65
C ILE A 220 -8.18 0.59 13.37
N LEU A 221 -9.35 0.23 12.87
CA LEU A 221 -10.39 1.21 12.55
C LEU A 221 -10.83 1.97 13.81
N ARG A 222 -10.99 1.28 14.94
CA ARG A 222 -11.29 1.92 16.21
C ARG A 222 -10.19 2.91 16.61
N ALA A 223 -8.94 2.49 16.57
CA ALA A 223 -7.81 3.34 16.94
C ALA A 223 -7.60 4.56 16.00
N LEU A 224 -8.15 4.53 14.78
CA LEU A 224 -8.10 5.65 13.84
C LEU A 224 -9.24 6.67 14.03
N PHE A 225 -10.35 6.28 14.66
CA PHE A 225 -11.54 7.11 14.80
C PHE A 225 -11.83 7.54 16.26
N GLU A 226 -11.16 6.96 17.24
CA GLU A 226 -11.15 7.38 18.65
C GLU A 226 -9.98 8.34 18.94
#